data_d3e5ad8d7f9c69d7c307b55c59126bd9
#
_entry.id   d3e5ad8d7f9c69d7c307b55c59126bd9
#
_cell.length_a   1.000
_cell.length_b   1.000
_cell.length_c   1.000
_cell.angle_alpha   90.00
_cell.angle_beta   90.00
_cell.angle_gamma   90.00
#
_symmetry.space_group_name_H-M   'P 1'
#
loop_
_entity.id
_entity.type
_entity.pdbx_description
1 polymer ?
#
loop_
_entity_poly.entity_id
_entity_poly.type
_entity_poly.pdbx_seq_one_letter_code
_entity_poly.pdbx_strand_id
1 'polypeptide(L)'
;CKLMILHAASKIDAGEDFRQEVSMSKHFVANSLNRIIDRAIQVHGALGYSTDTPLAGMMQNARWARFADGADEIHQMRIAEITIKSFTDTGSTRGATGNLPL
;
A
#
# COMPACT_ATOMS: atom_id res chain seq x y z
N CYS A 1 -6.66 1.41 4.84
CA CYS A 1 -6.20 2.04 3.59
C CYS A 1 -6.39 3.56 3.61
N LYS A 2 -7.62 4.06 3.80
CA LYS A 2 -7.92 5.50 3.76
C LYS A 2 -7.07 6.31 4.74
N LEU A 3 -6.91 5.86 5.97
CA LEU A 3 -6.09 6.54 6.97
C LEU A 3 -4.61 6.60 6.59
N MET A 4 -4.07 5.53 6.00
CA MET A 4 -2.68 5.52 5.52
C MET A 4 -2.46 6.56 4.40
N ILE A 5 -3.40 6.66 3.47
CA ILE A 5 -3.35 7.64 2.37
C ILE A 5 -3.45 9.07 2.92
N LEU A 6 -4.38 9.31 3.84
CA LEU A 6 -4.54 10.62 4.47
C LEU A 6 -3.31 11.02 5.28
N HIS A 7 -2.68 10.07 5.98
CA HIS A 7 -1.45 10.33 6.71
C HIS A 7 -0.29 10.71 5.77
N ALA A 8 -0.11 9.95 4.67
CA ALA A 8 0.89 10.29 3.66
C ALA A 8 0.63 11.69 3.05
N ALA A 9 -0.63 11.99 2.73
CA ALA A 9 -1.02 13.31 2.20
C ALA A 9 -0.75 14.44 3.19
N SER A 10 -1.05 14.26 4.47
CA SER A 10 -0.79 15.27 5.50
C SER A 10 0.70 15.59 5.66
N LYS A 11 1.57 14.59 5.51
CA LYS A 11 3.02 14.81 5.53
C LYS A 11 3.51 15.61 4.31
N ILE A 12 2.95 15.30 3.13
CA ILE A 12 3.24 16.06 1.90
C ILE A 12 2.83 17.53 2.08
N ASP A 13 1.64 17.78 2.60
CA ASP A 13 1.13 19.13 2.84
C ASP A 13 1.97 19.90 3.88
N ALA A 14 2.52 19.18 4.86
CA ALA A 14 3.41 19.76 5.88
C ALA A 14 4.86 19.97 5.39
N GLY A 15 5.21 19.50 4.19
CA GLY A 15 6.58 19.56 3.68
C GLY A 15 7.55 18.60 4.38
N GLU A 16 7.02 17.57 5.04
CA GLU A 16 7.80 16.53 5.71
C GLU A 16 8.25 15.43 4.74
N ASP A 17 9.18 14.56 5.18
CA ASP A 17 9.53 13.35 4.41
C ASP A 17 8.37 12.35 4.47
N PHE A 18 7.82 12.02 3.31
CA PHE A 18 6.65 11.16 3.12
C PHE A 18 6.96 9.84 2.42
N ARG A 19 8.22 9.60 2.05
CA ARG A 19 8.59 8.48 1.18
C ARG A 19 8.28 7.12 1.78
N GLN A 20 8.39 6.98 3.08
CA GLN A 20 8.04 5.75 3.77
C GLN A 20 6.52 5.51 3.79
N GLU A 21 5.75 6.52 4.14
CA GLU A 21 4.28 6.45 4.21
C GLU A 21 3.66 6.15 2.85
N VAL A 22 4.19 6.74 1.79
CA VAL A 22 3.75 6.45 0.41
C VAL A 22 4.08 5.00 0.04
N SER A 23 5.29 4.52 0.36
CA SER A 23 5.67 3.12 0.09
C SER A 23 4.82 2.12 0.88
N MET A 24 4.56 2.39 2.17
CA MET A 24 3.69 1.58 3.02
C MET A 24 2.25 1.55 2.49
N SER A 25 1.72 2.72 2.16
CA SER A 25 0.36 2.85 1.63
C SER A 25 0.21 2.11 0.31
N LYS A 26 1.12 2.32 -0.64
CA LYS A 26 1.08 1.68 -1.95
C LYS A 26 1.10 0.16 -1.83
N HIS A 27 2.03 -0.39 -1.05
CA HIS A 27 2.14 -1.83 -0.85
C HIS A 27 0.88 -2.41 -0.18
N PHE A 28 0.42 -1.81 0.91
CA PHE A 28 -0.72 -2.30 1.67
C PHE A 28 -2.04 -2.18 0.89
N VAL A 29 -2.27 -1.05 0.23
CA VAL A 29 -3.52 -0.79 -0.51
C VAL A 29 -3.64 -1.69 -1.73
N ALA A 30 -2.56 -1.84 -2.52
CA ALA A 30 -2.57 -2.71 -3.70
C ALA A 30 -2.87 -4.18 -3.33
N ASN A 31 -2.25 -4.68 -2.27
CA ASN A 31 -2.51 -6.05 -1.79
C ASN A 31 -3.92 -6.21 -1.20
N SER A 32 -4.42 -5.20 -0.50
CA SER A 32 -5.79 -5.22 0.03
C SER A 32 -6.83 -5.20 -1.08
N LEU A 33 -6.63 -4.38 -2.12
CA LEU A 33 -7.49 -4.33 -3.30
C LEU A 33 -7.58 -5.69 -4.00
N ASN A 34 -6.44 -6.36 -4.22
CA ASN A 34 -6.42 -7.70 -4.81
C ASN A 34 -7.26 -8.69 -4.01
N ARG A 35 -7.11 -8.73 -2.68
CA ARG A 35 -7.87 -9.61 -1.80
C ARG A 35 -9.37 -9.33 -1.82
N ILE A 36 -9.75 -8.06 -1.87
CA ILE A 36 -11.16 -7.65 -1.89
C ILE A 36 -11.83 -8.11 -3.19
N ILE A 37 -11.18 -7.86 -4.33
CA ILE A 37 -11.74 -8.21 -5.64
C ILE A 37 -11.76 -9.73 -5.82
N ASP A 38 -10.73 -10.45 -5.40
CA ASP A 38 -10.70 -11.91 -5.42
C ASP A 38 -11.90 -12.50 -4.65
N ARG A 39 -12.16 -12.00 -3.45
CA ARG A 39 -13.33 -12.42 -2.66
C ARG A 39 -14.65 -12.05 -3.31
N ALA A 40 -14.74 -10.88 -3.94
CA ALA A 40 -15.93 -10.47 -4.66
C ALA A 40 -16.22 -11.42 -5.83
N ILE A 41 -15.21 -11.79 -6.61
CA ILE A 41 -15.34 -12.78 -7.69
C ILE A 41 -15.82 -14.13 -7.11
N GLN A 42 -15.21 -14.58 -6.01
CA GLN A 42 -15.58 -15.85 -5.40
C GLN A 42 -17.04 -15.89 -4.95
N VAL A 43 -17.55 -14.80 -4.37
CA VAL A 43 -18.97 -14.69 -3.93
C VAL A 43 -19.92 -14.69 -5.12
N HIS A 44 -19.53 -14.07 -6.24
CA HIS A 44 -20.34 -14.03 -7.47
C HIS A 44 -20.22 -15.32 -8.31
N GLY A 45 -19.28 -16.20 -7.98
CA GLY A 45 -19.03 -17.42 -8.73
C GLY A 45 -18.67 -17.18 -10.19
N ALA A 46 -19.15 -18.02 -11.09
CA ALA A 46 -18.87 -17.91 -12.53
C ALA A 46 -19.24 -16.55 -13.12
N LEU A 47 -20.30 -15.93 -12.62
CA LEU A 47 -20.72 -14.59 -13.05
C LEU A 47 -19.67 -13.53 -12.76
N GLY A 48 -19.02 -13.61 -11.59
CA GLY A 48 -17.94 -12.69 -11.21
C GLY A 48 -16.69 -12.82 -12.08
N TYR A 49 -16.46 -13.98 -12.66
CA TYR A 49 -15.35 -14.26 -13.56
C TYR A 49 -15.67 -13.92 -15.04
N SER A 50 -16.95 -13.75 -15.36
CA SER A 50 -17.42 -13.39 -16.71
C SER A 50 -17.21 -11.90 -17.01
N THR A 51 -17.42 -11.53 -18.27
CA THR A 51 -17.44 -10.13 -18.71
C THR A 51 -18.78 -9.42 -18.46
N ASP A 52 -19.78 -10.12 -17.92
CA ASP A 52 -21.10 -9.54 -17.59
C ASP A 52 -21.05 -8.68 -16.32
N THR A 53 -19.96 -8.81 -15.53
CA THR A 53 -19.67 -7.94 -14.39
C THR A 53 -18.32 -7.25 -14.59
N PRO A 54 -18.06 -6.11 -13.94
CA PRO A 54 -16.77 -5.43 -14.05
C PRO A 54 -15.65 -6.14 -13.26
N LEU A 55 -15.94 -7.18 -12.48
CA LEU A 55 -15.01 -7.77 -11.51
C LEU A 55 -13.76 -8.36 -12.17
N ALA A 56 -13.90 -9.04 -13.31
CA ALA A 56 -12.77 -9.60 -14.03
C ALA A 56 -11.79 -8.52 -14.51
N GLY A 57 -12.30 -7.41 -15.05
CA GLY A 57 -11.48 -6.25 -15.43
C GLY A 57 -10.86 -5.54 -14.22
N MET A 58 -11.60 -5.41 -13.13
CA MET A 58 -11.09 -4.86 -11.88
C MET A 58 -9.97 -5.73 -11.31
N MET A 59 -10.03 -7.06 -11.44
CA MET A 59 -8.98 -7.96 -11.00
C MET A 59 -7.67 -7.76 -11.77
N GLN A 60 -7.75 -7.57 -13.09
CA GLN A 60 -6.58 -7.27 -13.90
C GLN A 60 -5.93 -5.95 -13.46
N ASN A 61 -6.72 -4.91 -13.25
CA ASN A 61 -6.23 -3.61 -12.77
C ASN A 61 -5.65 -3.70 -11.36
N ALA A 62 -6.30 -4.43 -10.46
CA ALA A 62 -5.79 -4.65 -9.10
C ALA A 62 -4.47 -5.42 -9.11
N ARG A 63 -4.33 -6.43 -9.99
CA ARG A 63 -3.09 -7.18 -10.13
C ARG A 63 -1.97 -6.30 -10.69
N TRP A 64 -2.28 -5.47 -11.69
CA TRP A 64 -1.34 -4.49 -12.23
C TRP A 64 -0.85 -3.50 -11.17
N ALA A 65 -1.71 -3.03 -10.28
CA ALA A 65 -1.35 -2.09 -9.21
C ALA A 65 -0.22 -2.59 -8.29
N ARG A 66 0.04 -3.90 -8.24
CA ARG A 66 1.11 -4.47 -7.41
C ARG A 66 2.52 -4.32 -8.00
N PHE A 67 2.64 -4.01 -9.28
CA PHE A 67 3.93 -3.78 -9.93
C PHE A 67 4.04 -2.44 -10.66
N ALA A 68 2.95 -1.71 -10.85
CA ALA A 68 2.95 -0.37 -11.38
C ALA A 68 3.62 0.61 -10.39
N ASP A 69 4.40 1.55 -10.92
CA ASP A 69 5.09 2.58 -10.12
C ASP A 69 5.96 2.00 -8.99
N GLY A 70 6.58 0.89 -9.26
CA GLY A 70 7.38 0.10 -8.33
C GLY A 70 6.65 -1.16 -7.85
N ALA A 71 7.33 -2.29 -7.98
CA ALA A 71 6.83 -3.56 -7.49
C ALA A 71 6.72 -3.58 -5.95
N ASP A 72 5.90 -4.49 -5.42
CA ASP A 72 5.74 -4.69 -3.97
C ASP A 72 7.09 -4.82 -3.26
N GLU A 73 8.03 -5.56 -3.85
CA GLU A 73 9.36 -5.83 -3.29
C GLU A 73 10.22 -4.56 -3.21
N ILE A 74 10.10 -3.66 -4.17
CA ILE A 74 10.81 -2.36 -4.15
C ILE A 74 10.31 -1.49 -3.00
N HIS A 75 8.99 -1.46 -2.77
CA HIS A 75 8.41 -0.73 -1.66
C HIS A 75 8.78 -1.36 -0.31
N GLN A 76 8.76 -2.69 -0.19
CA GLN A 76 9.21 -3.41 1.00
C GLN A 76 10.68 -3.11 1.32
N MET A 77 11.55 -3.15 0.31
CA MET A 77 12.98 -2.83 0.47
C MET A 77 13.18 -1.40 0.95
N ARG A 78 12.47 -0.44 0.35
CA ARG A 78 12.54 0.98 0.77
C ARG A 78 12.07 1.19 2.20
N ILE A 79 10.98 0.55 2.61
CA ILE A 79 10.48 0.61 3.99
C ILE A 79 11.53 0.06 4.95
N ALA A 80 12.12 -1.10 4.62
CA ALA A 80 13.15 -1.72 5.43
C ALA A 80 14.40 -0.82 5.57
N GLU A 81 14.90 -0.28 4.47
CA GLU A 81 16.06 0.63 4.46
C GLU A 81 15.84 1.86 5.36
N ILE A 82 14.70 2.54 5.21
CA ILE A 82 14.38 3.72 6.03
C ILE A 82 14.25 3.34 7.50
N THR A 83 13.60 2.21 7.80
CA THR A 83 13.41 1.74 9.19
C THR A 83 14.73 1.38 9.83
N ILE A 84 15.60 0.64 9.13
CA ILE A 84 16.93 0.24 9.63
C ILE A 84 17.79 1.48 9.86
N LYS A 85 17.80 2.41 8.90
CA LYS A 85 18.56 3.66 9.04
C LYS A 85 18.10 4.45 10.26
N SER A 86 16.80 4.64 10.43
CA SER A 86 16.25 5.35 11.60
C SER A 86 16.66 4.67 12.90
N PHE A 87 16.63 3.34 12.95
CA PHE A 87 17.06 2.60 14.14
C PHE A 87 18.55 2.76 14.40
N THR A 88 19.38 2.71 13.38
CA THR A 88 20.84 2.90 13.52
C THR A 88 21.18 4.30 14.03
N ASP A 89 20.48 5.32 13.53
CA ASP A 89 20.76 6.72 13.85
C ASP A 89 20.22 7.14 15.24
N THR A 90 19.09 6.56 15.66
CA THR A 90 18.36 7.01 16.85
C THR A 90 18.18 5.97 17.95
N GLY A 91 18.50 4.69 17.66
CA GLY A 91 18.17 3.55 18.54
C GLY A 91 16.66 3.25 18.62
N SER A 92 15.85 3.85 17.74
CA SER A 92 14.39 3.72 17.74
C SER A 92 13.84 3.72 16.32
N THR A 93 12.78 2.96 16.09
CA THR A 93 12.01 3.00 14.84
C THR A 93 10.98 4.12 14.80
N ARG A 94 10.78 4.87 15.90
CA ARG A 94 9.76 5.92 15.99
C ARG A 94 9.96 7.05 14.98
N GLY A 95 11.20 7.39 14.66
CA GLY A 95 11.50 8.38 13.62
C GLY A 95 11.10 7.93 12.21
N ALA A 96 11.10 6.63 11.96
CA ALA A 96 10.71 6.05 10.66
C ALA A 96 9.19 5.96 10.49
N THR A 97 8.44 5.84 11.59
CA THR A 97 6.97 5.68 11.56
C THR A 97 6.20 6.97 11.83
N GLY A 98 6.94 8.09 12.00
CA GLY A 98 6.36 9.34 12.50
C GLY A 98 5.99 9.23 13.99
N ASN A 99 5.88 10.36 14.63
CA ASN A 99 5.46 10.45 16.04
C ASN A 99 3.94 10.18 16.16
N LEU A 100 3.51 8.95 15.89
CA LEU A 100 2.18 8.54 16.33
C LEU A 100 2.29 8.31 17.86
N PRO A 101 1.62 9.12 18.68
CA PRO A 101 1.49 8.80 20.10
C PRO A 101 0.71 7.49 20.20
N LEU A 102 1.31 6.47 20.78
CA LEU A 102 0.60 5.29 21.23
C LEU A 102 -0.22 5.66 22.47
#